data_77eaa35db19d627a1e04ea9a63c22a9f
#
_entry.id   77eaa35db19d627a1e04ea9a63c22a9f
#
_cell.length_a   1.000
_cell.length_b   1.000
_cell.length_c   1.000
_cell.angle_alpha   90.00
_cell.angle_beta   90.00
_cell.angle_gamma   90.00
#
_symmetry.space_group_name_H-M   'P 1'
#
loop_
_entity.id
_entity.type
_entity.pdbx_description
1 polymer ?
#
loop_
_entity_poly.entity_id
_entity_poly.type
_entity_poly.pdbx_seq_one_letter_code
_entity_poly.pdbx_strand_id
1 'polypeptide(L)'
;GGNGATSFRREKFVPRGGPDGGDGGKGGSVWAEADENTNTLVEYRFVKRYQAKNGEKGHGSDRYGAGADDIVLKMPVGTLIRDLDTDEIVADLTYHGQRVCLAKGGKGGLGNIHFKSSVNRAPKQSTPGEEGETRSLQLELKVLADVGLLGMPNAGKSTLITAVSAARPKIANYPFTTLHPNLGVVRIDENHSFVMADIPGLIEGAAEGAGLGHRFLKHLSRTGLLLHVVDLAPFDETVNPAEETLAIINELRKYDEELYGKP
;
A
#
# COMPACT_ATOMS: atom_id res chain seq x y z
N GLY A 1 4.02 -24.29 5.03
CA GLY A 1 5.35 -24.88 4.84
C GLY A 1 5.29 -26.24 4.16
N GLY A 2 6.43 -26.71 3.69
CA GLY A 2 6.57 -28.08 3.15
C GLY A 2 6.54 -29.13 4.25
N ASN A 3 6.12 -30.34 3.92
CA ASN A 3 6.11 -31.44 4.88
C ASN A 3 7.53 -32.02 5.10
N GLY A 4 7.82 -32.46 6.31
CA GLY A 4 9.02 -33.27 6.60
C GLY A 4 8.97 -34.62 5.92
N ALA A 5 10.14 -35.17 5.62
CA ALA A 5 10.26 -36.47 4.97
C ALA A 5 10.43 -37.60 5.99
N THR A 6 9.90 -38.76 5.62
CA THR A 6 10.22 -40.05 6.30
C THR A 6 11.03 -40.88 5.35
N SER A 7 12.31 -41.03 5.64
CA SER A 7 13.27 -41.81 4.83
C SER A 7 14.28 -42.52 5.71
N PHE A 8 14.87 -43.55 5.16
CA PHE A 8 15.87 -44.37 5.82
C PHE A 8 17.04 -44.62 4.88
N ARG A 9 18.26 -44.41 5.37
CA ARG A 9 19.48 -44.63 4.62
C ARG A 9 19.57 -46.08 4.15
N ARG A 10 19.76 -46.28 2.87
CA ARG A 10 19.96 -47.58 2.26
C ARG A 10 21.17 -47.53 1.34
N GLU A 11 22.20 -48.25 1.72
CA GLU A 11 23.44 -48.39 0.93
C GLU A 11 23.83 -49.86 0.80
N LYS A 12 24.68 -50.14 -0.18
CA LYS A 12 25.11 -51.52 -0.51
C LYS A 12 25.60 -52.32 0.70
N PHE A 13 26.26 -51.65 1.64
CA PHE A 13 26.83 -52.28 2.86
C PHE A 13 26.12 -51.83 4.16
N VAL A 14 25.03 -51.08 4.06
CA VAL A 14 24.24 -50.62 5.22
C VAL A 14 22.75 -50.90 5.00
N PRO A 15 22.32 -52.19 5.05
CA PRO A 15 20.96 -52.59 4.70
C PRO A 15 19.89 -52.07 5.70
N ARG A 16 20.30 -51.70 6.94
CA ARG A 16 19.44 -51.15 8.00
C ARG A 16 19.98 -49.82 8.50
N GLY A 17 20.11 -48.85 7.57
CA GLY A 17 20.49 -47.48 7.93
C GLY A 17 19.46 -46.77 8.81
N GLY A 18 19.93 -45.80 9.55
CA GLY A 18 19.05 -44.95 10.40
C GLY A 18 18.13 -44.04 9.61
N PRO A 19 17.26 -43.27 10.31
CA PRO A 19 16.41 -42.27 9.68
C PRO A 19 17.28 -41.18 9.05
N ASP A 20 16.91 -40.77 7.84
CA ASP A 20 17.61 -39.75 7.04
C ASP A 20 16.64 -38.83 6.27
N GLY A 21 15.41 -38.75 6.73
CA GLY A 21 14.45 -37.81 6.15
C GLY A 21 14.70 -36.37 6.62
N GLY A 22 14.90 -35.46 5.65
CA GLY A 22 15.12 -34.04 5.89
C GLY A 22 13.83 -33.29 6.12
N ASP A 23 13.97 -32.05 6.58
CA ASP A 23 12.84 -31.15 6.90
C ASP A 23 12.24 -30.57 5.63
N GLY A 24 10.98 -30.16 5.72
CA GLY A 24 10.31 -29.37 4.68
C GLY A 24 10.81 -27.92 4.68
N GLY A 25 10.72 -27.28 3.52
CA GLY A 25 11.05 -25.88 3.32
C GLY A 25 10.01 -24.93 3.97
N LYS A 26 10.43 -23.74 4.34
CA LYS A 26 9.56 -22.67 4.80
C LYS A 26 8.66 -22.20 3.65
N GLY A 27 7.41 -21.88 3.91
CA GLY A 27 6.52 -21.17 2.98
C GLY A 27 6.93 -19.71 2.80
N GLY A 28 6.65 -19.13 1.64
CA GLY A 28 6.86 -17.71 1.38
C GLY A 28 5.90 -16.84 2.21
N SER A 29 6.36 -15.66 2.58
CA SER A 29 5.57 -14.64 3.26
C SER A 29 5.07 -13.60 2.25
N VAL A 30 4.05 -12.82 2.63
CA VAL A 30 3.53 -11.70 1.84
C VAL A 30 3.89 -10.41 2.54
N TRP A 31 4.54 -9.52 1.80
CA TRP A 31 5.01 -8.22 2.29
C TRP A 31 4.33 -7.08 1.53
N ALA A 32 4.05 -5.99 2.22
CA ALA A 32 3.79 -4.69 1.59
C ALA A 32 5.09 -3.89 1.55
N GLU A 33 5.30 -3.16 0.46
CA GLU A 33 6.41 -2.21 0.31
C GLU A 33 5.88 -0.90 -0.25
N ALA A 34 6.19 0.20 0.42
CA ALA A 34 5.86 1.54 -0.05
C ALA A 34 6.75 1.92 -1.23
N ASP A 35 6.13 2.31 -2.35
CA ASP A 35 6.82 2.71 -3.58
C ASP A 35 6.30 4.08 -4.03
N GLU A 36 7.18 5.07 -4.10
CA GLU A 36 6.85 6.43 -4.57
C GLU A 36 6.45 6.48 -6.04
N ASN A 37 6.88 5.51 -6.84
CA ASN A 37 6.51 5.42 -8.26
C ASN A 37 5.12 4.78 -8.48
N THR A 38 4.53 4.26 -7.42
CA THR A 38 3.17 3.70 -7.43
C THR A 38 2.21 4.74 -6.86
N ASN A 39 1.25 5.24 -7.67
CA ASN A 39 0.37 6.34 -7.29
C ASN A 39 -1.08 5.91 -7.03
N THR A 40 -1.40 4.62 -7.17
CA THR A 40 -2.78 4.13 -7.11
C THR A 40 -2.86 2.71 -6.56
N LEU A 41 -3.98 2.41 -5.90
CA LEU A 41 -4.35 1.06 -5.45
C LEU A 41 -5.26 0.32 -6.45
N VAL A 42 -5.34 0.81 -7.68
CA VAL A 42 -6.30 0.29 -8.68
C VAL A 42 -6.10 -1.19 -8.99
N GLU A 43 -4.86 -1.69 -8.99
CA GLU A 43 -4.56 -3.10 -9.23
C GLU A 43 -5.21 -4.03 -8.20
N TYR A 44 -5.27 -3.60 -6.94
CA TYR A 44 -5.87 -4.36 -5.83
C TYR A 44 -7.40 -4.45 -5.91
N ARG A 45 -8.05 -3.65 -6.77
CA ARG A 45 -9.49 -3.79 -7.06
C ARG A 45 -9.78 -4.97 -7.98
N PHE A 46 -8.84 -5.31 -8.85
CA PHE A 46 -8.98 -6.40 -9.83
C PHE A 46 -8.43 -7.71 -9.27
N VAL A 47 -7.22 -7.67 -8.69
CA VAL A 47 -6.60 -8.85 -8.08
C VAL A 47 -6.80 -8.75 -6.56
N LYS A 48 -7.72 -9.57 -6.04
CA LYS A 48 -8.10 -9.53 -4.61
C LYS A 48 -7.41 -10.58 -3.75
N ARG A 49 -6.70 -11.54 -4.37
CA ARG A 49 -6.06 -12.62 -3.65
C ARG A 49 -4.61 -12.75 -4.06
N TYR A 50 -3.74 -12.69 -3.08
CA TYR A 50 -2.30 -12.89 -3.22
C TYR A 50 -1.89 -14.06 -2.33
N GLN A 51 -1.14 -14.99 -2.88
CA GLN A 51 -0.74 -16.19 -2.17
C GLN A 51 0.71 -16.54 -2.52
N ALA A 52 1.60 -16.52 -1.53
CA ALA A 52 2.96 -17.02 -1.68
C ALA A 52 2.96 -18.54 -1.85
N LYS A 53 4.01 -19.07 -2.47
CA LYS A 53 4.14 -20.50 -2.69
C LYS A 53 4.43 -21.23 -1.37
N ASN A 54 4.04 -22.50 -1.34
CA ASN A 54 4.44 -23.40 -0.26
C ASN A 54 5.92 -23.75 -0.39
N GLY A 55 6.60 -23.98 0.73
CA GLY A 55 7.91 -24.61 0.73
C GLY A 55 7.85 -26.04 0.18
N GLU A 56 8.95 -26.50 -0.35
CA GLU A 56 9.07 -27.89 -0.82
C GLU A 56 9.07 -28.87 0.34
N LYS A 57 8.61 -30.10 0.08
CA LYS A 57 8.73 -31.19 1.04
C LYS A 57 10.20 -31.58 1.22
N GLY A 58 10.55 -32.05 2.40
CA GLY A 58 11.84 -32.68 2.65
C GLY A 58 12.07 -33.93 1.80
N HIS A 59 13.33 -34.33 1.64
CA HIS A 59 13.75 -35.47 0.85
C HIS A 59 14.55 -36.45 1.70
N GLY A 60 14.84 -37.62 1.15
CA GLY A 60 15.78 -38.58 1.76
C GLY A 60 17.24 -38.10 1.72
N SER A 61 18.11 -38.78 2.43
CA SER A 61 19.54 -38.44 2.54
C SER A 61 19.78 -37.08 3.22
N ASP A 62 18.97 -36.78 4.24
CA ASP A 62 19.04 -35.57 5.05
C ASP A 62 18.97 -34.27 4.22
N ARG A 63 18.24 -34.30 3.09
CA ARG A 63 18.07 -33.13 2.24
C ARG A 63 16.81 -32.38 2.61
N TYR A 64 16.99 -31.09 2.95
CA TYR A 64 15.90 -30.19 3.25
C TYR A 64 15.15 -29.81 1.99
N GLY A 65 13.85 -29.56 2.11
CA GLY A 65 13.05 -28.93 1.05
C GLY A 65 13.44 -27.45 0.88
N ALA A 66 13.43 -26.97 -0.35
CA ALA A 66 13.69 -25.55 -0.60
C ALA A 66 12.59 -24.67 0.01
N GLY A 67 12.97 -23.54 0.60
CA GLY A 67 12.04 -22.50 1.01
C GLY A 67 11.41 -21.81 -0.20
N ALA A 68 10.17 -21.35 -0.07
CA ALA A 68 9.52 -20.58 -1.09
C ALA A 68 9.88 -19.09 -0.97
N ASP A 69 9.90 -18.40 -2.13
CA ASP A 69 10.14 -16.98 -2.20
C ASP A 69 8.98 -16.19 -1.60
N ASP A 70 9.32 -15.07 -0.99
CA ASP A 70 8.35 -14.10 -0.50
C ASP A 70 7.74 -13.32 -1.67
N ILE A 71 6.48 -12.87 -1.51
CA ILE A 71 5.83 -11.95 -2.43
C ILE A 71 5.89 -10.54 -1.83
N VAL A 72 6.28 -9.57 -2.66
CA VAL A 72 6.26 -8.16 -2.28
C VAL A 72 5.19 -7.44 -3.08
N LEU A 73 4.23 -6.85 -2.36
CA LEU A 73 3.14 -6.05 -2.92
C LEU A 73 3.54 -4.58 -2.83
N LYS A 74 3.75 -3.95 -3.98
CA LYS A 74 4.09 -2.53 -4.06
C LYS A 74 2.84 -1.69 -3.91
N MET A 75 2.86 -0.73 -3.01
CA MET A 75 1.75 0.15 -2.69
C MET A 75 2.23 1.60 -2.63
N PRO A 76 1.35 2.58 -2.94
CA PRO A 76 1.70 3.99 -2.79
C PRO A 76 2.12 4.34 -1.37
N VAL A 77 3.05 5.29 -1.23
CA VAL A 77 3.27 5.98 0.04
C VAL A 77 1.96 6.61 0.51
N GLY A 78 1.66 6.55 1.81
CA GLY A 78 0.39 7.00 2.38
C GLY A 78 -0.72 5.94 2.37
N THR A 79 -0.39 4.68 2.07
CA THR A 79 -1.35 3.57 2.17
C THR A 79 -1.49 3.11 3.62
N LEU A 80 -2.72 3.16 4.12
CA LEU A 80 -3.13 2.56 5.39
C LEU A 80 -3.63 1.14 5.14
N ILE A 81 -3.12 0.19 5.88
CA ILE A 81 -3.50 -1.22 5.81
C ILE A 81 -4.19 -1.59 7.12
N ARG A 82 -5.44 -2.02 7.02
CA ARG A 82 -6.26 -2.44 8.17
C ARG A 82 -6.65 -3.90 8.01
N ASP A 83 -6.60 -4.65 9.09
CA ASP A 83 -7.12 -6.01 9.15
C ASP A 83 -8.64 -5.95 9.36
N LEU A 84 -9.40 -6.62 8.47
CA LEU A 84 -10.87 -6.61 8.51
C LEU A 84 -11.44 -7.50 9.62
N ASP A 85 -10.67 -8.47 10.08
CA ASP A 85 -11.15 -9.43 11.09
C ASP A 85 -10.96 -8.85 12.51
N THR A 86 -9.89 -8.08 12.74
CA THR A 86 -9.57 -7.47 14.04
C THR A 86 -9.86 -5.98 14.12
N ASP A 87 -10.12 -5.32 12.97
CA ASP A 87 -10.24 -3.87 12.80
C ASP A 87 -8.98 -3.07 13.22
N GLU A 88 -7.85 -3.75 13.37
CA GLU A 88 -6.59 -3.14 13.76
C GLU A 88 -5.82 -2.58 12.55
N ILE A 89 -5.08 -1.50 12.77
CA ILE A 89 -4.14 -0.97 11.77
C ILE A 89 -2.90 -1.87 11.77
N VAL A 90 -2.71 -2.61 10.68
CA VAL A 90 -1.53 -3.46 10.47
C VAL A 90 -0.31 -2.61 10.11
N ALA A 91 -0.50 -1.60 9.26
CA ALA A 91 0.57 -0.71 8.83
C ALA A 91 0.04 0.62 8.31
N ASP A 92 0.88 1.65 8.44
CA ASP A 92 0.78 2.93 7.76
C ASP A 92 2.09 3.13 6.99
N LEU A 93 2.01 3.10 5.66
CA LEU A 93 3.17 3.21 4.78
C LEU A 93 3.49 4.67 4.55
N THR A 94 4.39 5.26 5.34
CA THR A 94 4.64 6.70 5.39
C THR A 94 5.84 7.17 4.56
N TYR A 95 6.77 6.28 4.20
CA TYR A 95 7.96 6.63 3.42
C TYR A 95 8.35 5.53 2.43
N HIS A 96 9.02 5.92 1.36
CA HIS A 96 9.48 5.01 0.32
C HIS A 96 10.40 3.92 0.85
N GLY A 97 10.21 2.69 0.37
CA GLY A 97 10.99 1.52 0.78
C GLY A 97 10.58 0.93 2.13
N GLN A 98 9.59 1.51 2.83
CA GLN A 98 9.06 0.91 4.06
C GLN A 98 8.43 -0.45 3.75
N ARG A 99 8.87 -1.49 4.47
CA ARG A 99 8.36 -2.86 4.30
C ARG A 99 7.70 -3.36 5.55
N VAL A 100 6.53 -3.98 5.38
CA VAL A 100 5.76 -4.58 6.48
C VAL A 100 5.30 -5.97 6.07
N CYS A 101 5.47 -6.95 6.97
CA CYS A 101 4.98 -8.30 6.76
C CYS A 101 3.46 -8.34 6.98
N LEU A 102 2.71 -8.63 5.92
CA LEU A 102 1.25 -8.74 5.98
C LEU A 102 0.79 -10.13 6.45
N ALA A 103 1.47 -11.17 5.98
CA ALA A 103 1.16 -12.55 6.37
C ALA A 103 2.44 -13.40 6.31
N LYS A 104 2.71 -14.12 7.38
CA LYS A 104 3.90 -14.98 7.49
C LYS A 104 3.65 -16.32 6.86
N GLY A 105 4.64 -16.82 6.13
CA GLY A 105 4.66 -18.20 5.65
C GLY A 105 4.82 -19.19 6.80
N GLY A 106 4.19 -20.34 6.67
CA GLY A 106 4.29 -21.41 7.66
C GLY A 106 5.68 -22.06 7.67
N LYS A 107 6.08 -22.58 8.81
CA LYS A 107 7.34 -23.29 8.95
C LYS A 107 7.28 -24.64 8.24
N GLY A 108 8.43 -25.14 7.81
CA GLY A 108 8.57 -26.51 7.30
C GLY A 108 8.39 -27.54 8.41
N GLY A 109 7.80 -28.67 8.06
CA GLY A 109 7.68 -29.82 8.96
C GLY A 109 9.01 -30.51 9.16
N LEU A 110 9.17 -31.15 10.31
CA LEU A 110 10.38 -31.87 10.70
C LEU A 110 10.45 -33.26 10.05
N GLY A 111 11.60 -33.62 9.52
CA GLY A 111 11.90 -34.96 9.01
C GLY A 111 12.06 -35.98 10.12
N ASN A 112 12.00 -37.27 9.76
CA ASN A 112 12.06 -38.34 10.76
C ASN A 112 13.41 -38.43 11.51
N ILE A 113 14.46 -37.79 11.01
CA ILE A 113 15.75 -37.74 11.67
C ILE A 113 15.68 -37.09 13.06
N HIS A 114 14.78 -36.08 13.24
CA HIS A 114 14.61 -35.38 14.52
C HIS A 114 13.93 -36.22 15.60
N PHE A 115 13.24 -37.29 15.24
CA PHE A 115 12.52 -38.16 16.16
C PHE A 115 13.34 -39.41 16.59
N LYS A 116 14.60 -39.46 16.20
CA LYS A 116 15.52 -40.52 16.61
C LYS A 116 15.84 -40.37 18.11
N SER A 117 15.70 -41.46 18.85
CA SER A 117 16.05 -41.52 20.26
C SER A 117 16.72 -42.87 20.59
N SER A 118 17.20 -43.03 21.85
CA SER A 118 17.75 -44.28 22.34
C SER A 118 16.74 -45.43 22.31
N VAL A 119 15.46 -45.10 22.52
CA VAL A 119 14.34 -46.06 22.53
C VAL A 119 13.82 -46.29 21.09
N ASN A 120 13.65 -45.24 20.32
CA ASN A 120 13.17 -45.31 18.95
C ASN A 120 14.29 -44.97 17.95
N ARG A 121 15.00 -45.96 17.53
CA ARG A 121 16.16 -45.83 16.60
C ARG A 121 15.75 -45.69 15.15
N ALA A 122 14.51 -46.04 14.80
CA ALA A 122 13.97 -46.00 13.43
C ALA A 122 12.58 -45.38 13.37
N PRO A 123 12.43 -44.08 13.73
CA PRO A 123 11.14 -43.39 13.73
C PRO A 123 10.59 -43.32 12.32
N LYS A 124 9.30 -43.65 12.18
CA LYS A 124 8.55 -43.55 10.91
C LYS A 124 7.66 -42.28 10.86
N GLN A 125 7.80 -41.41 11.82
CA GLN A 125 7.02 -40.18 11.92
C GLN A 125 7.80 -38.99 11.38
N SER A 126 7.09 -38.10 10.71
CA SER A 126 7.51 -36.73 10.36
C SER A 126 6.37 -35.82 10.64
N THR A 127 6.60 -34.51 10.73
CA THR A 127 5.51 -33.56 10.88
C THR A 127 5.11 -32.94 9.55
N PRO A 128 3.82 -32.61 9.36
CA PRO A 128 3.42 -31.76 8.25
C PRO A 128 4.02 -30.36 8.45
N GLY A 129 4.14 -29.61 7.35
CA GLY A 129 4.46 -28.20 7.42
C GLY A 129 3.30 -27.41 8.06
N GLU A 130 3.63 -26.34 8.75
CA GLU A 130 2.65 -25.42 9.31
C GLU A 130 1.94 -24.66 8.18
N GLU A 131 0.67 -24.36 8.40
CA GLU A 131 -0.06 -23.44 7.52
C GLU A 131 0.48 -22.01 7.71
N GLY A 132 0.47 -21.23 6.62
CA GLY A 132 0.79 -19.81 6.69
C GLY A 132 -0.38 -18.99 7.21
N GLU A 133 -0.09 -17.77 7.62
CA GLU A 133 -1.12 -16.81 8.02
C GLU A 133 -1.99 -16.43 6.82
N THR A 134 -3.29 -16.28 7.07
CA THR A 134 -4.25 -15.74 6.13
C THR A 134 -4.90 -14.52 6.77
N ARG A 135 -4.99 -13.40 6.04
CA ARG A 135 -5.59 -12.17 6.51
C ARG A 135 -6.47 -11.55 5.44
N SER A 136 -7.57 -10.95 5.86
CA SER A 136 -8.44 -10.12 5.03
C SER A 136 -8.11 -8.66 5.31
N LEU A 137 -7.55 -7.95 4.32
CA LEU A 137 -7.02 -6.61 4.51
C LEU A 137 -7.82 -5.59 3.72
N GLN A 138 -8.08 -4.45 4.34
CA GLN A 138 -8.57 -3.25 3.68
C GLN A 138 -7.39 -2.31 3.43
N LEU A 139 -7.29 -1.84 2.19
CA LEU A 139 -6.29 -0.86 1.78
C LEU A 139 -6.97 0.49 1.59
N GLU A 140 -6.49 1.52 2.26
CA GLU A 140 -6.95 2.89 2.13
C GLU A 140 -5.78 3.79 1.77
N LEU A 141 -5.87 4.49 0.64
CA LEU A 141 -4.87 5.49 0.28
C LEU A 141 -5.23 6.82 0.95
N LYS A 142 -4.41 7.26 1.90
CA LYS A 142 -4.57 8.53 2.61
C LYS A 142 -4.15 9.74 1.78
N VAL A 143 -3.20 9.55 0.87
CA VAL A 143 -2.72 10.61 -0.02
C VAL A 143 -3.69 10.77 -1.16
N LEU A 144 -4.26 11.96 -1.29
CA LEU A 144 -5.17 12.30 -2.37
C LEU A 144 -4.39 12.63 -3.66
N ALA A 145 -3.33 13.40 -3.51
CA ALA A 145 -2.45 13.86 -4.59
C ALA A 145 -1.14 14.41 -4.00
N ASP A 146 -0.11 14.47 -4.82
CA ASP A 146 1.16 15.09 -4.45
C ASP A 146 1.02 16.60 -4.41
N VAL A 147 0.24 17.15 -5.37
CA VAL A 147 -0.05 18.59 -5.50
C VAL A 147 -1.55 18.83 -5.49
N GLY A 148 -2.01 19.65 -4.56
CA GLY A 148 -3.38 20.15 -4.52
C GLY A 148 -3.49 21.53 -5.16
N LEU A 149 -4.43 21.73 -6.09
CA LEU A 149 -4.71 23.05 -6.67
C LEU A 149 -5.73 23.81 -5.83
N LEU A 150 -5.38 25.03 -5.49
CA LEU A 150 -6.24 25.99 -4.83
C LEU A 150 -6.53 27.16 -5.77
N GLY A 151 -7.59 27.88 -5.52
CA GLY A 151 -7.96 29.10 -6.25
C GLY A 151 -9.47 29.22 -6.42
N MET A 152 -9.91 30.40 -6.76
CA MET A 152 -11.33 30.73 -6.98
C MET A 152 -11.95 29.90 -8.12
N PRO A 153 -13.28 29.77 -8.15
CA PRO A 153 -13.96 29.21 -9.31
C PRO A 153 -13.54 29.95 -10.59
N ASN A 154 -13.33 29.20 -11.65
CA ASN A 154 -12.88 29.69 -12.98
C ASN A 154 -11.46 30.30 -13.03
N ALA A 155 -10.65 30.22 -11.99
CA ALA A 155 -9.25 30.66 -12.00
C ALA A 155 -8.35 29.81 -12.95
N GLY A 156 -8.89 28.84 -13.66
CA GLY A 156 -8.16 28.05 -14.62
C GLY A 156 -7.56 26.73 -14.10
N LYS A 157 -7.87 26.30 -12.88
CA LYS A 157 -7.34 25.08 -12.26
C LYS A 157 -7.53 23.84 -13.12
N SER A 158 -8.75 23.58 -13.56
CA SER A 158 -9.08 22.39 -14.40
C SER A 158 -8.42 22.48 -15.79
N THR A 159 -8.25 23.68 -16.31
CA THR A 159 -7.52 23.93 -17.56
C THR A 159 -6.03 23.60 -17.38
N LEU A 160 -5.44 24.05 -16.27
CA LEU A 160 -4.05 23.75 -15.94
C LEU A 160 -3.81 22.24 -15.86
N ILE A 161 -4.62 21.51 -15.07
CA ILE A 161 -4.50 20.04 -14.98
C ILE A 161 -4.61 19.40 -16.36
N THR A 162 -5.54 19.82 -17.19
CA THR A 162 -5.74 19.26 -18.53
C THR A 162 -4.53 19.52 -19.41
N ALA A 163 -3.90 20.69 -19.30
CA ALA A 163 -2.75 21.06 -20.11
C ALA A 163 -1.48 20.33 -19.72
N VAL A 164 -1.26 20.07 -18.43
CA VAL A 164 0.00 19.43 -17.94
C VAL A 164 -0.11 17.91 -17.76
N SER A 165 -1.30 17.36 -17.81
CA SER A 165 -1.52 15.93 -17.59
C SER A 165 -1.08 15.11 -18.79
N ALA A 166 -0.32 14.03 -18.55
CA ALA A 166 0.13 13.09 -19.59
C ALA A 166 -1.02 12.27 -20.20
N ALA A 167 -2.16 12.21 -19.53
CA ALA A 167 -3.38 11.54 -20.00
C ALA A 167 -4.59 12.41 -19.62
N ARG A 168 -5.75 12.15 -20.22
CA ARG A 168 -6.98 12.85 -19.84
C ARG A 168 -7.21 12.73 -18.33
N PRO A 169 -7.40 13.87 -17.62
CA PRO A 169 -7.73 13.86 -16.21
C PRO A 169 -8.95 12.97 -15.93
N LYS A 170 -8.88 12.20 -14.86
CA LYS A 170 -9.96 11.31 -14.46
C LYS A 170 -10.69 11.89 -13.26
N ILE A 171 -11.99 11.88 -13.31
CA ILE A 171 -12.85 12.17 -12.14
C ILE A 171 -12.68 10.99 -11.19
N ALA A 172 -12.19 11.26 -9.98
CA ALA A 172 -12.04 10.24 -8.97
C ALA A 172 -13.29 10.17 -8.09
N ASN A 173 -13.94 9.01 -8.08
CA ASN A 173 -15.03 8.70 -7.16
C ASN A 173 -14.44 8.15 -5.86
N TYR A 174 -14.09 9.01 -4.94
CA TYR A 174 -13.74 8.60 -3.60
C TYR A 174 -15.01 8.41 -2.77
N PRO A 175 -15.17 7.28 -2.05
CA PRO A 175 -16.39 7.00 -1.27
C PRO A 175 -16.66 7.99 -0.13
N PHE A 176 -15.69 8.85 0.16
CA PHE A 176 -15.73 9.85 1.22
C PHE A 176 -15.83 11.30 0.71
N THR A 177 -15.92 11.52 -0.60
CA THR A 177 -16.09 12.86 -1.18
C THR A 177 -17.47 12.99 -1.82
N THR A 178 -18.19 14.02 -1.45
CA THR A 178 -19.42 14.45 -2.14
C THR A 178 -19.12 15.26 -3.41
N LEU A 179 -17.86 15.67 -3.58
CA LEU A 179 -17.31 16.33 -4.76
C LEU A 179 -16.35 15.37 -5.43
N HIS A 180 -16.32 15.36 -6.74
CA HIS A 180 -15.49 14.51 -7.55
C HIS A 180 -14.27 15.32 -8.02
N PRO A 181 -13.10 15.20 -7.32
CA PRO A 181 -11.91 15.91 -7.73
C PRO A 181 -11.42 15.38 -9.09
N ASN A 182 -10.96 16.28 -9.94
CA ASN A 182 -10.25 15.89 -11.15
C ASN A 182 -8.80 15.60 -10.82
N LEU A 183 -8.35 14.41 -11.13
CA LEU A 183 -6.96 14.01 -10.94
C LEU A 183 -6.24 13.96 -12.29
N GLY A 184 -5.09 14.60 -12.37
CA GLY A 184 -4.18 14.54 -13.49
C GLY A 184 -2.84 13.96 -13.06
N VAL A 185 -2.27 13.08 -13.89
CA VAL A 185 -0.92 12.57 -13.68
C VAL A 185 0.03 13.40 -14.54
N VAL A 186 0.91 14.14 -13.89
CA VAL A 186 1.95 14.92 -14.54
C VAL A 186 3.22 14.09 -14.62
N ARG A 187 3.71 13.85 -15.84
CA ARG A 187 4.95 13.13 -16.07
C ARG A 187 6.10 14.11 -16.25
N ILE A 188 7.15 13.95 -15.46
CA ILE A 188 8.37 14.75 -15.56
C ILE A 188 9.34 14.09 -16.55
N ASP A 189 9.53 12.78 -16.39
CA ASP A 189 10.35 11.94 -17.26
C ASP A 189 9.82 10.50 -17.30
N GLU A 190 10.60 9.55 -17.83
CA GLU A 190 10.17 8.15 -17.98
C GLU A 190 9.94 7.46 -16.61
N ASN A 191 10.62 7.90 -15.57
CA ASN A 191 10.60 7.27 -14.26
C ASN A 191 9.91 8.10 -13.17
N HIS A 192 9.67 9.40 -13.41
CA HIS A 192 9.11 10.32 -12.43
C HIS A 192 7.79 10.92 -12.89
N SER A 193 6.80 10.77 -12.04
CA SER A 193 5.47 11.37 -12.23
C SER A 193 4.88 11.72 -10.87
N PHE A 194 4.00 12.71 -10.85
CA PHE A 194 3.24 13.08 -9.67
C PHE A 194 1.78 13.30 -10.00
N VAL A 195 0.93 13.19 -8.99
CA VAL A 195 -0.53 13.38 -9.12
C VAL A 195 -0.88 14.79 -8.69
N MET A 196 -1.60 15.49 -9.55
CA MET A 196 -2.19 16.80 -9.28
C MET A 196 -3.69 16.66 -9.15
N ALA A 197 -4.27 17.27 -8.12
CA ALA A 197 -5.71 17.27 -7.86
C ALA A 197 -6.29 18.68 -8.01
N ASP A 198 -7.31 18.81 -8.86
CA ASP A 198 -8.18 19.99 -8.85
C ASP A 198 -9.19 19.84 -7.74
N ILE A 199 -9.15 20.77 -6.84
CA ILE A 199 -9.94 20.80 -5.63
C ILE A 199 -11.05 21.83 -5.82
N PRO A 200 -12.27 21.42 -6.25
CA PRO A 200 -13.39 22.31 -6.36
C PRO A 200 -13.90 22.67 -4.95
N GLY A 201 -14.22 23.93 -4.72
CA GLY A 201 -15.08 24.33 -3.60
C GLY A 201 -14.44 24.97 -2.38
N LEU A 202 -13.28 25.61 -2.50
CA LEU A 202 -12.93 26.69 -1.57
C LEU A 202 -13.80 27.91 -1.91
N ILE A 203 -14.93 28.02 -1.23
CA ILE A 203 -15.81 29.18 -1.25
C ILE A 203 -15.69 29.83 0.14
N GLU A 204 -15.70 31.15 0.21
CA GLU A 204 -15.80 31.91 1.46
C GLU A 204 -16.85 31.30 2.40
N GLY A 205 -16.48 31.06 3.68
CA GLY A 205 -17.35 30.46 4.67
C GLY A 205 -17.25 28.91 4.79
N ALA A 206 -16.37 28.28 4.07
CA ALA A 206 -16.17 26.82 4.18
C ALA A 206 -15.68 26.39 5.57
N ALA A 207 -14.93 27.24 6.27
CA ALA A 207 -14.45 27.00 7.63
C ALA A 207 -15.54 27.12 8.70
N GLU A 208 -16.61 27.83 8.42
CA GLU A 208 -17.71 28.11 9.38
C GLU A 208 -18.79 27.01 9.42
N GLY A 209 -18.56 25.87 8.75
CA GLY A 209 -19.40 24.68 8.88
C GLY A 209 -20.66 24.66 8.03
N ALA A 210 -20.87 25.63 7.16
CA ALA A 210 -21.99 25.67 6.23
C ALA A 210 -21.76 24.73 5.02
N GLY A 211 -21.57 23.43 5.26
CA GLY A 211 -21.56 22.44 4.21
C GLY A 211 -20.19 21.80 3.90
N LEU A 212 -19.91 21.51 2.70
CA LEU A 212 -18.90 20.68 2.07
C LEU A 212 -17.40 20.99 2.39
N GLY A 213 -17.08 22.19 2.92
CA GLY A 213 -15.71 22.65 3.12
C GLY A 213 -14.88 21.84 4.11
N HIS A 214 -15.45 21.48 5.25
CA HIS A 214 -14.70 20.83 6.34
C HIS A 214 -14.19 19.42 5.98
N ARG A 215 -15.00 18.63 5.30
CA ARG A 215 -14.58 17.29 4.84
C ARG A 215 -13.53 17.39 3.74
N PHE A 216 -13.62 18.39 2.94
CA PHE A 216 -12.76 18.62 1.80
C PHE A 216 -11.37 19.15 2.21
N LEU A 217 -11.30 20.12 3.12
CA LEU A 217 -10.05 20.62 3.70
C LEU A 217 -9.27 19.49 4.41
N LYS A 218 -9.97 18.51 5.01
CA LYS A 218 -9.37 17.28 5.54
C LYS A 218 -8.68 16.43 4.46
N HIS A 219 -9.05 16.57 3.19
CA HIS A 219 -8.38 15.88 2.08
C HIS A 219 -7.19 16.66 1.55
N LEU A 220 -7.20 17.99 1.67
CA LEU A 220 -6.05 18.85 1.39
C LEU A 220 -4.88 18.60 2.34
N SER A 221 -5.15 18.29 3.59
CA SER A 221 -4.09 17.90 4.53
C SER A 221 -3.29 16.68 4.05
N ARG A 222 -3.86 15.92 3.11
CA ARG A 222 -3.27 14.73 2.50
C ARG A 222 -2.53 14.99 1.18
N THR A 223 -2.30 16.24 0.81
CA THR A 223 -1.42 16.60 -0.31
C THR A 223 -0.05 17.01 0.21
N GLY A 224 1.01 16.78 -0.57
CA GLY A 224 2.37 17.17 -0.20
C GLY A 224 2.61 18.67 -0.33
N LEU A 225 2.04 19.28 -1.39
CA LEU A 225 2.23 20.68 -1.78
C LEU A 225 0.90 21.29 -2.19
N LEU A 226 0.72 22.60 -1.94
CA LEU A 226 -0.44 23.37 -2.39
C LEU A 226 0.00 24.38 -3.43
N LEU A 227 -0.62 24.32 -4.61
CA LEU A 227 -0.41 25.28 -5.68
C LEU A 227 -1.62 26.22 -5.78
N HIS A 228 -1.44 27.48 -5.40
CA HIS A 228 -2.49 28.49 -5.49
C HIS A 228 -2.49 29.12 -6.89
N VAL A 229 -3.58 28.92 -7.61
CA VAL A 229 -3.82 29.48 -8.94
C VAL A 229 -4.65 30.74 -8.79
N VAL A 230 -4.07 31.87 -9.18
CA VAL A 230 -4.70 33.20 -9.08
C VAL A 230 -4.96 33.74 -10.48
N ASP A 231 -6.19 34.15 -10.76
CA ASP A 231 -6.55 34.88 -11.99
C ASP A 231 -6.18 36.36 -11.80
N LEU A 232 -5.16 36.81 -12.53
CA LEU A 232 -4.68 38.21 -12.45
C LEU A 232 -5.51 39.18 -13.30
N ALA A 233 -6.37 38.67 -14.18
CA ALA A 233 -7.21 39.47 -15.06
C ALA A 233 -8.65 38.90 -15.06
N PRO A 234 -9.33 38.92 -13.90
CA PRO A 234 -10.70 38.45 -13.81
C PRO A 234 -11.62 39.21 -14.73
N PHE A 235 -12.63 38.51 -15.27
CA PHE A 235 -13.63 39.16 -16.15
C PHE A 235 -14.42 40.29 -15.46
N ASP A 236 -14.61 40.12 -14.14
CA ASP A 236 -15.23 41.16 -13.31
C ASP A 236 -14.14 42.10 -12.77
N GLU A 237 -14.08 43.31 -13.33
CA GLU A 237 -13.10 44.32 -12.94
C GLU A 237 -13.26 44.82 -11.49
N THR A 238 -14.34 44.49 -10.82
CA THR A 238 -14.55 44.83 -9.40
C THR A 238 -13.83 43.90 -8.46
N VAL A 239 -13.39 42.75 -8.95
CA VAL A 239 -12.68 41.74 -8.19
C VAL A 239 -11.20 42.10 -8.06
N ASN A 240 -10.69 42.13 -6.83
CA ASN A 240 -9.29 42.37 -6.56
C ASN A 240 -8.57 41.03 -6.34
N PRO A 241 -7.69 40.57 -7.27
CA PRO A 241 -6.99 39.27 -7.15
C PRO A 241 -6.17 39.14 -5.86
N ALA A 242 -5.64 40.25 -5.33
CA ALA A 242 -4.85 40.20 -4.09
C ALA A 242 -5.74 39.94 -2.87
N GLU A 243 -6.93 40.52 -2.83
CA GLU A 243 -7.91 40.32 -1.75
C GLU A 243 -8.44 38.88 -1.77
N GLU A 244 -8.76 38.33 -2.94
CA GLU A 244 -9.18 36.94 -3.10
C GLU A 244 -8.09 35.98 -2.65
N THR A 245 -6.84 36.25 -3.02
CA THR A 245 -5.69 35.45 -2.58
C THR A 245 -5.58 35.41 -1.06
N LEU A 246 -5.66 36.59 -0.43
CA LEU A 246 -5.60 36.70 1.03
C LEU A 246 -6.81 36.03 1.71
N ALA A 247 -7.99 36.09 1.11
CA ALA A 247 -9.18 35.41 1.62
C ALA A 247 -8.98 33.90 1.68
N ILE A 248 -8.49 33.29 0.60
CA ILE A 248 -8.20 31.85 0.55
C ILE A 248 -7.12 31.45 1.57
N ILE A 249 -6.04 32.22 1.67
CA ILE A 249 -4.96 31.99 2.64
C ILE A 249 -5.50 32.06 4.07
N ASN A 250 -6.34 33.04 4.38
CA ASN A 250 -6.95 33.19 5.70
C ASN A 250 -7.92 32.04 6.02
N GLU A 251 -8.68 31.54 5.04
CA GLU A 251 -9.55 30.39 5.19
C GLU A 251 -8.74 29.13 5.53
N LEU A 252 -7.63 28.87 4.82
CA LEU A 252 -6.73 27.76 5.13
C LEU A 252 -6.19 27.84 6.57
N ARG A 253 -5.76 29.05 6.98
CA ARG A 253 -5.23 29.27 8.33
C ARG A 253 -6.27 29.06 9.43
N LYS A 254 -7.50 29.49 9.21
CA LYS A 254 -8.62 29.28 10.17
C LYS A 254 -8.95 27.78 10.33
N TYR A 255 -8.75 27.02 9.26
CA TYR A 255 -9.11 25.62 9.24
C TYR A 255 -8.07 24.72 9.90
N ASP A 256 -6.80 24.85 9.53
CA ASP A 256 -5.72 23.97 9.97
C ASP A 256 -4.36 24.67 9.78
N GLU A 257 -3.64 24.84 10.88
CA GLU A 257 -2.31 25.46 10.89
C GLU A 257 -1.26 24.61 10.14
N GLU A 258 -1.40 23.26 10.17
CA GLU A 258 -0.51 22.35 9.44
C GLU A 258 -0.72 22.49 7.94
N LEU A 259 -1.97 22.62 7.51
CA LEU A 259 -2.31 22.85 6.11
C LEU A 259 -1.82 24.21 5.59
N TYR A 260 -1.93 25.24 6.40
CA TYR A 260 -1.41 26.58 6.10
C TYR A 260 0.12 26.62 6.01
N GLY A 261 0.81 25.80 6.80
CA GLY A 261 2.27 25.70 6.83
C GLY A 261 2.88 24.89 5.69
N LYS A 262 2.07 24.28 4.81
CA LYS A 262 2.56 23.53 3.66
C LYS A 262 3.20 24.46 2.62
N PRO A 263 4.29 23.99 1.93
CA PRO A 263 4.88 24.71 0.83
C PRO A 263 3.90 24.85 -0.34
#